data_7426430ee8ebae3891f5511bb757494a
#
_entry.id   7426430ee8ebae3891f5511bb757494a
#
_cell.length_a   1.000
_cell.length_b   1.000
_cell.length_c   1.000
_cell.angle_alpha   90.00
_cell.angle_beta   90.00
_cell.angle_gamma   90.00
#
_symmetry.space_group_name_H-M   'P 1'
#
loop_
_entity.id
_entity.type
_entity.pdbx_description
1 polymer ?
#
loop_
_entity_poly.entity_id
_entity_poly.type
_entity_poly.pdbx_seq_one_letter_code
_entity_poly.pdbx_strand_id
1 'polypeptide(L)'
;MLRLHGFAVSNYYNMVKLALLEKGMPFEEVTVYASREEAFLAISPRGKVPVLQCEVGYISETSAILEYVESLGQGPALLPGGAFEQARVRELAKHIELYIELPARACYAQAFFGMQVDAAILAKSREELLAGVDALKRLGRFAPYVAGDSLTLADLYFLYSIDLAAGVAHKLFEIDLLADLPQARALLERFAGNPNVQRIAADKDAAMGPFMAHMQARFKG
;
A
#
# COMPACT_ATOMS: atom_id res chain seq x y z
N MET A 1 21.07 -10.41 -6.23
CA MET A 1 20.35 -10.32 -4.93
C MET A 1 19.44 -9.11 -4.95
N LEU A 2 18.18 -9.24 -4.51
CA LEU A 2 17.23 -8.11 -4.45
C LEU A 2 17.48 -7.28 -3.19
N ARG A 3 17.36 -5.93 -3.33
CA ARG A 3 17.39 -5.01 -2.20
C ARG A 3 16.17 -4.09 -2.28
N LEU A 4 15.41 -4.03 -1.21
CA LEU A 4 14.21 -3.20 -1.11
C LEU A 4 14.53 -1.95 -0.30
N HIS A 5 14.58 -0.80 -0.97
CA HIS A 5 14.84 0.51 -0.39
C HIS A 5 13.53 1.17 0.04
N GLY A 6 13.47 1.64 1.28
CA GLY A 6 12.32 2.33 1.85
C GLY A 6 12.31 2.26 3.38
N PHE A 7 11.16 2.36 3.99
CA PHE A 7 11.02 2.32 5.44
C PHE A 7 9.70 1.65 5.85
N ALA A 8 9.72 0.96 6.98
CA ALA A 8 8.64 0.06 7.42
C ALA A 8 7.29 0.76 7.69
N VAL A 9 7.24 2.09 7.90
CA VAL A 9 5.97 2.83 8.06
C VAL A 9 5.31 3.15 6.71
N SER A 10 6.03 3.02 5.59
CA SER A 10 5.47 3.27 4.26
C SER A 10 4.58 2.11 3.82
N ASN A 11 3.29 2.39 3.60
CA ASN A 11 2.34 1.39 3.11
C ASN A 11 2.72 0.83 1.73
N TYR A 12 3.18 1.65 0.80
CA TYR A 12 3.66 1.19 -0.51
C TYR A 12 4.90 0.29 -0.41
N TYR A 13 5.83 0.60 0.52
CA TYR A 13 6.95 -0.28 0.82
C TYR A 13 6.45 -1.65 1.32
N ASN A 14 5.46 -1.64 2.21
CA ASN A 14 4.92 -2.86 2.80
C ASN A 14 4.15 -3.72 1.78
N MET A 15 3.54 -3.14 0.74
CA MET A 15 2.97 -3.89 -0.38
C MET A 15 4.03 -4.75 -1.08
N VAL A 16 5.20 -4.15 -1.39
CA VAL A 16 6.31 -4.88 -2.03
C VAL A 16 6.93 -5.88 -1.07
N LYS A 17 7.15 -5.50 0.18
CA LYS A 17 7.70 -6.39 1.21
C LYS A 17 6.83 -7.62 1.40
N LEU A 18 5.50 -7.46 1.47
CA LEU A 18 4.59 -8.59 1.58
C LEU A 18 4.64 -9.50 0.35
N ALA A 19 4.70 -8.93 -0.87
CA ALA A 19 4.85 -9.73 -2.10
C ALA A 19 6.10 -10.61 -2.06
N LEU A 20 7.26 -10.03 -1.69
CA LEU A 20 8.52 -10.76 -1.58
C LEU A 20 8.46 -11.89 -0.53
N LEU A 21 7.86 -11.59 0.63
CA LEU A 21 7.69 -12.58 1.71
C LEU A 21 6.74 -13.71 1.32
N GLU A 22 5.58 -13.41 0.73
CA GLU A 22 4.59 -14.41 0.28
C GLU A 22 5.16 -15.32 -0.84
N LYS A 23 6.01 -14.76 -1.68
CA LYS A 23 6.70 -15.51 -2.72
C LYS A 23 7.96 -16.26 -2.22
N GLY A 24 8.32 -16.11 -0.94
CA GLY A 24 9.52 -16.72 -0.37
C GLY A 24 10.82 -16.25 -1.03
N MET A 25 10.82 -15.05 -1.61
CA MET A 25 11.97 -14.49 -2.32
C MET A 25 12.94 -13.84 -1.32
N PRO A 26 14.23 -14.20 -1.34
CA PRO A 26 15.22 -13.56 -0.47
C PRO A 26 15.52 -12.13 -0.93
N PHE A 27 15.52 -11.19 0.01
CA PHE A 27 15.87 -9.79 -0.22
C PHE A 27 16.52 -9.17 1.01
N GLU A 28 17.25 -8.08 0.79
CA GLU A 28 17.84 -7.23 1.82
C GLU A 28 17.00 -5.95 1.95
N GLU A 29 16.72 -5.52 3.18
CA GLU A 29 16.04 -4.26 3.46
C GLU A 29 17.05 -3.13 3.63
N VAL A 30 16.88 -2.02 2.88
CA VAL A 30 17.72 -0.83 2.98
C VAL A 30 16.86 0.34 3.43
N THR A 31 17.03 0.75 4.69
CA THR A 31 16.23 1.84 5.26
C THR A 31 16.65 3.18 4.66
N VAL A 32 15.74 3.80 3.92
CA VAL A 32 15.88 5.15 3.37
C VAL A 32 14.53 5.88 3.42
N TYR A 33 14.56 7.18 3.61
CA TYR A 33 13.36 8.03 3.51
C TYR A 33 13.27 8.71 2.14
N ALA A 34 12.06 9.12 1.77
CA ALA A 34 11.83 9.92 0.57
C ALA A 34 12.68 11.20 0.59
N SER A 35 13.45 11.45 -0.47
CA SER A 35 14.42 12.55 -0.55
C SER A 35 14.39 13.22 -1.92
N ARG A 36 14.85 14.47 -1.97
CA ARG A 36 15.09 15.23 -3.19
C ARG A 36 16.58 15.38 -3.52
N GLU A 37 17.44 14.70 -2.80
CA GLU A 37 18.88 14.67 -3.07
C GLU A 37 19.16 13.96 -4.39
N GLU A 38 20.08 14.50 -5.19
CA GLU A 38 20.41 13.98 -6.53
C GLU A 38 20.79 12.50 -6.52
N ALA A 39 21.53 12.06 -5.51
CA ALA A 39 21.90 10.65 -5.36
C ALA A 39 20.67 9.73 -5.23
N PHE A 40 19.60 10.19 -4.55
CA PHE A 40 18.38 9.45 -4.43
C PHE A 40 17.47 9.60 -5.67
N LEU A 41 17.45 10.79 -6.29
CA LEU A 41 16.71 11.01 -7.54
C LEU A 41 17.25 10.16 -8.69
N ALA A 42 18.54 9.81 -8.70
CA ALA A 42 19.14 8.92 -9.67
C ALA A 42 18.53 7.50 -9.66
N ILE A 43 18.02 7.02 -8.50
CA ILE A 43 17.38 5.69 -8.36
C ILE A 43 15.86 5.78 -8.21
N SER A 44 15.33 6.93 -7.83
CA SER A 44 13.90 7.22 -7.70
C SER A 44 13.62 8.63 -8.25
N PRO A 45 13.28 8.79 -9.53
CA PRO A 45 13.15 10.12 -10.16
C PRO A 45 12.12 11.05 -9.52
N ARG A 46 11.15 10.50 -8.78
CA ARG A 46 10.17 11.26 -7.98
C ARG A 46 10.58 11.44 -6.52
N GLY A 47 11.73 10.88 -6.12
CA GLY A 47 12.21 10.92 -4.74
C GLY A 47 11.30 10.18 -3.76
N LYS A 48 10.64 9.11 -4.22
CA LYS A 48 9.67 8.32 -3.45
C LYS A 48 10.21 6.93 -3.13
N VAL A 49 9.59 6.28 -2.17
CA VAL A 49 9.81 4.86 -1.84
C VAL A 49 8.50 4.08 -2.06
N PRO A 50 8.59 2.78 -2.34
CA PRO A 50 9.77 1.92 -2.43
C PRO A 50 10.58 2.08 -3.70
N VAL A 51 11.84 1.58 -3.65
CA VAL A 51 12.67 1.31 -4.83
C VAL A 51 13.21 -0.11 -4.69
N LEU A 52 13.09 -0.91 -5.73
CA LEU A 52 13.71 -2.23 -5.80
C LEU A 52 15.00 -2.16 -6.59
N GLN A 53 16.10 -2.57 -5.99
CA GLN A 53 17.38 -2.78 -6.67
C GLN A 53 17.51 -4.25 -7.05
N CYS A 54 17.87 -4.51 -8.29
CA CYS A 54 18.25 -5.82 -8.82
C CYS A 54 19.63 -5.75 -9.47
N GLU A 55 20.09 -6.86 -10.06
CA GLU A 55 21.43 -6.95 -10.66
C GLU A 55 21.63 -5.96 -11.83
N VAL A 56 20.57 -5.63 -12.54
CA VAL A 56 20.63 -4.80 -13.75
C VAL A 56 20.25 -3.34 -13.50
N GLY A 57 19.80 -2.97 -12.28
CA GLY A 57 19.44 -1.59 -11.97
C GLY A 57 18.38 -1.42 -10.90
N TYR A 58 17.67 -0.30 -10.97
CA TYR A 58 16.66 0.11 -10.00
C TYR A 58 15.30 0.25 -10.67
N ILE A 59 14.26 -0.14 -9.96
CA ILE A 59 12.86 0.02 -10.36
C ILE A 59 12.15 0.82 -9.26
N SER A 60 11.54 1.94 -9.62
CA SER A 60 10.63 2.70 -8.77
C SER A 60 9.18 2.47 -9.21
N GLU A 61 8.21 2.94 -8.43
CA GLU A 61 6.77 2.71 -8.55
C GLU A 61 6.34 1.28 -8.16
N THR A 62 5.48 1.21 -7.16
CA THR A 62 5.04 -0.06 -6.54
C THR A 62 4.47 -1.03 -7.56
N SER A 63 3.63 -0.56 -8.50
CA SER A 63 3.04 -1.43 -9.51
C SER A 63 4.09 -2.03 -10.45
N ALA A 64 5.08 -1.25 -10.88
CA ALA A 64 6.17 -1.74 -11.73
C ALA A 64 7.05 -2.76 -10.97
N ILE A 65 7.34 -2.49 -9.70
CA ILE A 65 8.10 -3.41 -8.85
C ILE A 65 7.34 -4.74 -8.68
N LEU A 66 6.05 -4.70 -8.41
CA LEU A 66 5.23 -5.90 -8.23
C LEU A 66 5.12 -6.73 -9.51
N GLU A 67 4.97 -6.08 -10.68
CA GLU A 67 4.99 -6.77 -11.97
C GLU A 67 6.35 -7.41 -12.24
N TYR A 68 7.45 -6.73 -11.90
CA TYR A 68 8.79 -7.32 -12.03
C TYR A 68 8.96 -8.53 -11.11
N VAL A 69 8.59 -8.41 -9.84
CA VAL A 69 8.65 -9.52 -8.86
C VAL A 69 7.81 -10.71 -9.34
N GLU A 70 6.63 -10.48 -9.89
CA GLU A 70 5.76 -11.51 -10.44
C GLU A 70 6.39 -12.18 -11.67
N SER A 71 7.01 -11.40 -12.58
CA SER A 71 7.63 -11.90 -13.80
C SER A 71 8.84 -12.81 -13.56
N LEU A 72 9.45 -12.77 -12.36
CA LEU A 72 10.52 -13.68 -11.97
C LEU A 72 10.05 -15.14 -11.77
N GLY A 73 8.74 -15.37 -11.71
CA GLY A 73 8.14 -16.70 -11.68
C GLY A 73 8.45 -17.54 -10.44
N GLN A 74 8.94 -16.93 -9.35
CA GLN A 74 9.26 -17.61 -8.11
C GLN A 74 8.08 -17.58 -7.14
N GLY A 75 7.88 -18.65 -6.37
CA GLY A 75 6.84 -18.76 -5.35
C GLY A 75 5.40 -18.75 -5.89
N PRO A 76 4.41 -18.56 -5.03
CA PRO A 76 3.00 -18.48 -5.43
C PRO A 76 2.75 -17.31 -6.37
N ALA A 77 1.89 -17.51 -7.38
CA ALA A 77 1.49 -16.47 -8.32
C ALA A 77 0.57 -15.45 -7.63
N LEU A 78 0.90 -14.16 -7.77
CA LEU A 78 0.05 -13.04 -7.33
C LEU A 78 -0.81 -12.46 -8.47
N LEU A 79 -0.60 -12.96 -9.69
CA LEU A 79 -1.42 -12.74 -10.88
C LEU A 79 -1.79 -14.09 -11.50
N PRO A 80 -2.66 -14.89 -10.84
CA PRO A 80 -3.04 -16.19 -11.33
C PRO A 80 -4.01 -16.10 -12.50
N GLY A 81 -4.22 -17.24 -13.18
CA GLY A 81 -5.21 -17.36 -14.25
C GLY A 81 -4.73 -16.85 -15.60
N GLY A 82 -5.70 -16.70 -16.51
CA GLY A 82 -5.47 -16.18 -17.85
C GLY A 82 -5.42 -14.66 -17.93
N ALA A 83 -5.29 -14.14 -19.14
CA ALA A 83 -5.11 -12.70 -19.39
C ALA A 83 -6.26 -11.85 -18.83
N PHE A 84 -7.50 -12.34 -18.90
CA PHE A 84 -8.66 -11.60 -18.39
C PHE A 84 -8.65 -11.53 -16.86
N GLU A 85 -8.41 -12.67 -16.17
CA GLU A 85 -8.33 -12.73 -14.72
C GLU A 85 -7.21 -11.85 -14.18
N GLN A 86 -6.03 -11.87 -14.80
CA GLN A 86 -4.92 -10.99 -14.48
C GLN A 86 -5.25 -9.51 -14.69
N ALA A 87 -5.98 -9.18 -15.77
CA ALA A 87 -6.46 -7.82 -16.00
C ALA A 87 -7.43 -7.37 -14.90
N ARG A 88 -8.33 -8.26 -14.44
CA ARG A 88 -9.25 -7.98 -13.31
C ARG A 88 -8.52 -7.74 -12.00
N VAL A 89 -7.45 -8.49 -11.71
CA VAL A 89 -6.61 -8.25 -10.52
C VAL A 89 -5.95 -6.86 -10.61
N ARG A 90 -5.41 -6.50 -11.76
CA ARG A 90 -4.81 -5.17 -11.99
C ARG A 90 -5.83 -4.04 -11.92
N GLU A 91 -7.03 -4.25 -12.45
CA GLU A 91 -8.14 -3.30 -12.34
C GLU A 91 -8.50 -3.03 -10.88
N LEU A 92 -8.65 -4.08 -10.06
CA LEU A 92 -8.91 -3.97 -8.62
C LEU A 92 -7.77 -3.23 -7.90
N ALA A 93 -6.51 -3.59 -8.16
CA ALA A 93 -5.36 -2.92 -7.58
C ALA A 93 -5.33 -1.43 -7.94
N LYS A 94 -5.57 -1.10 -9.22
CA LYS A 94 -5.65 0.30 -9.68
C LYS A 94 -6.83 1.05 -9.11
N HIS A 95 -7.98 0.40 -8.99
CA HIS A 95 -9.16 0.99 -8.37
C HIS A 95 -8.89 1.38 -6.91
N ILE A 96 -8.29 0.47 -6.14
CA ILE A 96 -7.93 0.71 -4.75
C ILE A 96 -6.90 1.85 -4.65
N GLU A 97 -5.87 1.85 -5.49
CA GLU A 97 -4.86 2.90 -5.51
C GLU A 97 -5.46 4.26 -5.83
N LEU A 98 -6.19 4.38 -6.94
CA LEU A 98 -6.62 5.67 -7.48
C LEU A 98 -7.80 6.28 -6.70
N TYR A 99 -8.73 5.44 -6.23
CA TYR A 99 -10.01 5.90 -5.69
C TYR A 99 -10.18 5.67 -4.18
N ILE A 100 -9.22 4.98 -3.53
CA ILE A 100 -9.21 4.80 -2.08
C ILE A 100 -7.92 5.35 -1.48
N GLU A 101 -6.74 4.85 -1.91
CA GLU A 101 -5.47 5.25 -1.35
C GLU A 101 -5.14 6.73 -1.62
N LEU A 102 -5.18 7.18 -2.86
CA LEU A 102 -4.79 8.55 -3.21
C LEU A 102 -5.73 9.62 -2.62
N PRO A 103 -7.08 9.47 -2.62
CA PRO A 103 -7.95 10.37 -1.91
C PRO A 103 -7.69 10.42 -0.40
N ALA A 104 -7.50 9.26 0.24
CA ALA A 104 -7.15 9.21 1.66
C ALA A 104 -5.81 9.89 1.92
N ARG A 105 -4.80 9.66 1.09
CA ARG A 105 -3.46 10.23 1.20
C ARG A 105 -3.46 11.75 1.15
N ALA A 106 -4.33 12.37 0.39
CA ALA A 106 -4.49 13.82 0.37
C ALA A 106 -4.85 14.41 1.75
N CYS A 107 -5.44 13.58 2.63
CA CYS A 107 -5.86 13.95 3.97
C CYS A 107 -4.89 13.53 5.09
N TYR A 108 -3.82 12.78 4.80
CA TYR A 108 -2.91 12.23 5.82
C TYR A 108 -2.28 13.31 6.70
N ALA A 109 -1.96 14.46 6.12
CA ALA A 109 -1.37 15.58 6.86
C ALA A 109 -2.26 15.99 8.05
N GLN A 110 -3.57 16.06 7.86
CA GLN A 110 -4.52 16.39 8.92
C GLN A 110 -4.84 15.19 9.81
N ALA A 111 -5.13 14.03 9.20
CA ALA A 111 -5.56 12.85 9.95
C ALA A 111 -4.50 12.29 10.90
N PHE A 112 -3.21 12.40 10.55
CA PHE A 112 -2.13 11.70 11.26
C PHE A 112 -1.01 12.61 11.78
N PHE A 113 -0.91 13.86 11.29
CA PHE A 113 0.22 14.74 11.65
C PHE A 113 -0.21 16.10 12.21
N GLY A 114 -1.51 16.31 12.46
CA GLY A 114 -2.02 17.53 13.09
C GLY A 114 -1.90 18.80 12.22
N MET A 115 -1.63 18.64 10.92
CA MET A 115 -1.57 19.76 9.97
C MET A 115 -2.99 20.05 9.44
N GLN A 116 -3.20 21.26 8.92
CA GLN A 116 -4.46 21.59 8.26
C GLN A 116 -4.41 21.25 6.78
N VAL A 117 -5.51 20.72 6.24
CA VAL A 117 -5.74 20.46 4.83
C VAL A 117 -6.90 21.37 4.38
N ASP A 118 -6.83 21.89 3.17
CA ASP A 118 -7.88 22.74 2.59
C ASP A 118 -9.23 22.03 2.59
N ALA A 119 -10.29 22.78 2.96
CA ALA A 119 -11.64 22.24 3.07
C ALA A 119 -12.18 21.65 1.75
N ALA A 120 -11.78 22.22 0.61
CA ALA A 120 -12.18 21.68 -0.70
C ALA A 120 -11.50 20.33 -0.99
N ILE A 121 -10.24 20.15 -0.55
CA ILE A 121 -9.54 18.86 -0.64
C ILE A 121 -10.22 17.82 0.25
N LEU A 122 -10.58 18.18 1.48
CA LEU A 122 -11.30 17.29 2.40
C LEU A 122 -12.65 16.86 1.83
N ALA A 123 -13.44 17.81 1.31
CA ALA A 123 -14.75 17.53 0.73
C ALA A 123 -14.63 16.59 -0.48
N LYS A 124 -13.71 16.88 -1.41
CA LYS A 124 -13.43 16.02 -2.56
C LYS A 124 -12.96 14.63 -2.14
N SER A 125 -12.02 14.55 -1.19
CA SER A 125 -11.51 13.26 -0.71
C SER A 125 -12.59 12.40 -0.06
N ARG A 126 -13.51 13.02 0.70
CA ARG A 126 -14.65 12.31 1.27
C ARG A 126 -15.54 11.71 0.18
N GLU A 127 -15.90 12.50 -0.85
CA GLU A 127 -16.73 12.04 -1.98
C GLU A 127 -16.05 10.89 -2.72
N GLU A 128 -14.78 11.05 -3.09
CA GLU A 128 -14.00 10.04 -3.82
C GLU A 128 -13.84 8.73 -3.02
N LEU A 129 -13.60 8.83 -1.70
CA LEU A 129 -13.49 7.64 -0.83
C LEU A 129 -14.80 6.85 -0.78
N LEU A 130 -15.93 7.52 -0.63
CA LEU A 130 -17.24 6.85 -0.59
C LEU A 130 -17.56 6.20 -1.94
N ALA A 131 -17.34 6.91 -3.04
CA ALA A 131 -17.53 6.38 -4.38
C ALA A 131 -16.56 5.22 -4.67
N GLY A 132 -15.29 5.33 -4.22
CA GLY A 132 -14.27 4.30 -4.38
C GLY A 132 -14.64 3.01 -3.65
N VAL A 133 -15.12 3.08 -2.42
CA VAL A 133 -15.55 1.89 -1.68
C VAL A 133 -16.83 1.30 -2.27
N ASP A 134 -17.77 2.12 -2.72
CA ASP A 134 -18.99 1.64 -3.37
C ASP A 134 -18.69 0.91 -4.70
N ALA A 135 -17.73 1.39 -5.47
CA ALA A 135 -17.26 0.68 -6.65
C ALA A 135 -16.47 -0.60 -6.29
N LEU A 136 -15.68 -0.58 -5.22
CA LEU A 136 -14.99 -1.79 -4.75
C LEU A 136 -15.98 -2.89 -4.34
N LYS A 137 -17.13 -2.54 -3.76
CA LYS A 137 -18.22 -3.50 -3.48
C LYS A 137 -18.73 -4.21 -4.74
N ARG A 138 -18.77 -3.50 -5.87
CA ARG A 138 -19.24 -4.06 -7.16
C ARG A 138 -18.15 -4.88 -7.87
N LEU A 139 -16.89 -4.48 -7.71
CA LEU A 139 -15.74 -5.10 -8.40
C LEU A 139 -15.19 -6.32 -7.65
N GLY A 140 -15.09 -6.23 -6.33
CA GLY A 140 -14.48 -7.24 -5.48
C GLY A 140 -15.37 -8.45 -5.24
N ARG A 141 -14.76 -9.64 -5.18
CA ARG A 141 -15.45 -10.89 -4.86
C ARG A 141 -15.44 -11.18 -3.37
N PHE A 142 -14.34 -10.85 -2.69
CA PHE A 142 -14.12 -11.16 -1.26
C PHE A 142 -14.46 -12.61 -0.87
N ALA A 143 -13.94 -13.59 -1.63
CA ALA A 143 -14.25 -15.01 -1.47
C ALA A 143 -13.00 -15.92 -1.47
N PRO A 144 -12.16 -15.92 -0.41
CA PRO A 144 -12.09 -14.97 0.72
C PRO A 144 -11.20 -13.74 0.43
N TYR A 145 -10.50 -13.67 -0.72
CA TYR A 145 -9.63 -12.57 -1.11
C TYR A 145 -10.35 -11.59 -2.04
N VAL A 146 -9.78 -10.42 -2.24
CA VAL A 146 -10.41 -9.33 -3.02
C VAL A 146 -10.83 -9.79 -4.41
N ALA A 147 -9.96 -10.53 -5.11
CA ALA A 147 -10.23 -10.99 -6.48
C ALA A 147 -10.88 -12.38 -6.57
N GLY A 148 -10.89 -13.17 -5.48
CA GLY A 148 -11.42 -14.54 -5.49
C GLY A 148 -10.89 -15.42 -4.36
N ASP A 149 -10.41 -16.60 -4.70
CA ASP A 149 -10.04 -17.68 -3.76
C ASP A 149 -8.57 -17.68 -3.32
N SER A 150 -7.73 -16.92 -4.00
CA SER A 150 -6.28 -16.85 -3.76
C SER A 150 -5.80 -15.41 -3.55
N LEU A 151 -4.70 -15.28 -2.79
CA LEU A 151 -4.03 -14.00 -2.57
C LEU A 151 -3.45 -13.48 -3.89
N THR A 152 -3.73 -12.21 -4.19
CA THR A 152 -3.30 -11.55 -5.43
C THR A 152 -2.69 -10.17 -5.16
N LEU A 153 -2.19 -9.50 -6.21
CA LEU A 153 -1.73 -8.11 -6.10
C LEU A 153 -2.83 -7.17 -5.57
N ALA A 154 -4.11 -7.44 -5.88
CA ALA A 154 -5.21 -6.62 -5.38
C ALA A 154 -5.32 -6.63 -3.86
N ASP A 155 -4.97 -7.75 -3.23
CA ASP A 155 -4.99 -7.91 -1.77
C ASP A 155 -3.89 -7.10 -1.08
N LEU A 156 -2.72 -7.00 -1.72
CA LEU A 156 -1.60 -6.18 -1.21
C LEU A 156 -2.00 -4.70 -1.18
N TYR A 157 -2.61 -4.22 -2.27
CA TYR A 157 -3.14 -2.85 -2.33
C TYR A 157 -4.26 -2.65 -1.32
N PHE A 158 -5.19 -3.61 -1.22
CA PHE A 158 -6.31 -3.54 -0.28
C PHE A 158 -5.80 -3.40 1.16
N LEU A 159 -4.98 -4.34 1.62
CA LEU A 159 -4.51 -4.41 3.01
C LEU A 159 -3.84 -3.10 3.45
N TYR A 160 -2.91 -2.60 2.65
CA TYR A 160 -2.10 -1.43 3.03
C TYR A 160 -2.70 -0.08 2.66
N SER A 161 -3.84 -0.06 1.96
CA SER A 161 -4.56 1.19 1.65
C SER A 161 -5.80 1.35 2.50
N ILE A 162 -6.58 0.28 2.71
CA ILE A 162 -7.89 0.38 3.34
C ILE A 162 -7.83 0.77 4.82
N ASP A 163 -6.83 0.27 5.55
CA ASP A 163 -6.64 0.59 6.97
C ASP A 163 -6.38 2.10 7.16
N LEU A 164 -5.51 2.67 6.35
CA LEU A 164 -5.22 4.11 6.37
C LEU A 164 -6.43 4.94 5.92
N ALA A 165 -7.13 4.50 4.87
CA ALA A 165 -8.33 5.17 4.37
C ALA A 165 -9.46 5.14 5.41
N ALA A 166 -9.67 4.00 6.09
CA ALA A 166 -10.64 3.90 7.18
C ALA A 166 -10.27 4.80 8.36
N GLY A 167 -8.98 4.90 8.68
CA GLY A 167 -8.48 5.83 9.70
C GLY A 167 -8.74 7.30 9.35
N VAL A 168 -8.56 7.70 8.09
CA VAL A 168 -8.91 9.03 7.59
C VAL A 168 -10.42 9.27 7.68
N ALA A 169 -11.22 8.33 7.16
CA ALA A 169 -12.68 8.45 7.14
C ALA A 169 -13.26 8.58 8.55
N HIS A 170 -12.77 7.78 9.50
CA HIS A 170 -13.20 7.83 10.89
C HIS A 170 -12.82 9.16 11.56
N LYS A 171 -11.53 9.57 11.44
CA LYS A 171 -11.01 10.74 12.15
C LYS A 171 -11.53 12.08 11.62
N LEU A 172 -11.70 12.19 10.31
CA LEU A 172 -12.02 13.48 9.67
C LEU A 172 -13.47 13.61 9.24
N PHE A 173 -14.15 12.48 9.03
CA PHE A 173 -15.52 12.50 8.50
C PHE A 173 -16.52 11.78 9.39
N GLU A 174 -16.07 11.15 10.48
CA GLU A 174 -16.91 10.36 11.41
C GLU A 174 -17.64 9.20 10.68
N ILE A 175 -16.99 8.63 9.64
CA ILE A 175 -17.54 7.58 8.78
C ILE A 175 -16.84 6.26 9.06
N ASP A 176 -17.61 5.20 9.27
CA ASP A 176 -17.15 3.83 9.17
C ASP A 176 -17.13 3.41 7.69
N LEU A 177 -15.96 3.47 7.07
CA LEU A 177 -15.76 3.24 5.63
C LEU A 177 -16.17 1.83 5.18
N LEU A 178 -16.14 0.85 6.07
CA LEU A 178 -16.45 -0.56 5.80
C LEU A 178 -17.78 -1.03 6.43
N ALA A 179 -18.65 -0.12 6.86
CA ALA A 179 -19.91 -0.48 7.50
C ALA A 179 -20.74 -1.47 6.69
N ASP A 180 -20.84 -1.23 5.37
CA ASP A 180 -21.63 -2.05 4.46
C ASP A 180 -20.81 -3.07 3.66
N LEU A 181 -19.58 -3.38 4.10
CA LEU A 181 -18.68 -4.34 3.44
C LEU A 181 -18.09 -5.33 4.46
N PRO A 182 -18.92 -6.16 5.10
CA PRO A 182 -18.47 -7.09 6.15
C PRO A 182 -17.43 -8.09 5.63
N GLN A 183 -17.45 -8.45 4.36
CA GLN A 183 -16.47 -9.35 3.74
C GLN A 183 -15.05 -8.74 3.73
N ALA A 184 -14.94 -7.41 3.57
CA ALA A 184 -13.66 -6.72 3.67
C ALA A 184 -13.11 -6.76 5.10
N ARG A 185 -13.97 -6.65 6.12
CA ARG A 185 -13.57 -6.83 7.53
C ARG A 185 -13.07 -8.25 7.80
N ALA A 186 -13.81 -9.25 7.34
CA ALA A 186 -13.40 -10.66 7.45
C ALA A 186 -12.05 -10.92 6.77
N LEU A 187 -11.78 -10.28 5.64
CA LEU A 187 -10.47 -10.36 4.98
C LEU A 187 -9.36 -9.70 5.82
N LEU A 188 -9.61 -8.56 6.45
CA LEU A 188 -8.64 -7.93 7.35
C LEU A 188 -8.33 -8.82 8.57
N GLU A 189 -9.35 -9.45 9.15
CA GLU A 189 -9.18 -10.43 10.23
C GLU A 189 -8.34 -11.63 9.78
N ARG A 190 -8.57 -12.12 8.56
CA ARG A 190 -7.75 -13.17 7.95
C ARG A 190 -6.29 -12.74 7.81
N PHE A 191 -6.02 -11.53 7.34
CA PHE A 191 -4.67 -10.99 7.24
C PHE A 191 -4.00 -10.82 8.60
N ALA A 192 -4.72 -10.48 9.64
CA ALA A 192 -4.18 -10.40 11.00
C ALA A 192 -3.59 -11.74 11.50
N GLY A 193 -4.07 -12.87 10.97
CA GLY A 193 -3.53 -14.22 11.22
C GLY A 193 -2.34 -14.60 10.32
N ASN A 194 -2.00 -13.82 9.30
CA ASN A 194 -0.91 -14.13 8.38
C ASN A 194 0.46 -13.79 9.00
N PRO A 195 1.42 -14.73 9.10
CA PRO A 195 2.71 -14.50 9.77
C PRO A 195 3.57 -13.43 9.10
N ASN A 196 3.49 -13.27 7.77
CA ASN A 196 4.22 -12.23 7.06
C ASN A 196 3.63 -10.85 7.33
N VAL A 197 2.31 -10.74 7.41
CA VAL A 197 1.62 -9.49 7.80
C VAL A 197 1.96 -9.12 9.24
N GLN A 198 1.96 -10.09 10.17
CA GLN A 198 2.36 -9.87 11.56
C GLN A 198 3.82 -9.39 11.67
N ARG A 199 4.74 -10.01 10.91
CA ARG A 199 6.13 -9.55 10.82
C ARG A 199 6.22 -8.10 10.36
N ILE A 200 5.53 -7.73 9.28
CA ILE A 200 5.53 -6.36 8.76
C ILE A 200 4.92 -5.38 9.78
N ALA A 201 3.88 -5.78 10.49
CA ALA A 201 3.28 -4.95 11.53
C ALA A 201 4.27 -4.69 12.68
N ALA A 202 4.98 -5.71 13.15
CA ALA A 202 6.02 -5.57 14.17
C ALA A 202 7.17 -4.65 13.71
N ASP A 203 7.63 -4.79 12.48
CA ASP A 203 8.66 -3.93 11.90
C ASP A 203 8.19 -2.47 11.78
N LYS A 204 6.93 -2.26 11.40
CA LYS A 204 6.30 -0.92 11.36
C LYS A 204 6.23 -0.30 12.75
N ASP A 205 5.82 -1.05 13.76
CA ASP A 205 5.71 -0.56 15.15
C ASP A 205 7.09 -0.18 15.70
N ALA A 206 8.09 -1.01 15.48
CA ALA A 206 9.47 -0.72 15.86
C ALA A 206 10.05 0.53 15.17
N ALA A 207 9.67 0.77 13.91
CA ALA A 207 10.13 1.91 13.13
C ALA A 207 9.34 3.21 13.39
N MET A 208 8.21 3.16 14.10
CA MET A 208 7.33 4.33 14.28
C MET A 208 8.00 5.48 15.01
N GLY A 209 8.73 5.22 16.09
CA GLY A 209 9.45 6.25 16.84
C GLY A 209 10.49 6.99 15.99
N PRO A 210 11.44 6.30 15.36
CA PRO A 210 12.40 6.89 14.42
C PRO A 210 11.74 7.66 13.27
N PHE A 211 10.66 7.14 12.71
CA PHE A 211 9.90 7.81 11.65
C PHE A 211 9.28 9.13 12.13
N MET A 212 8.64 9.15 13.29
CA MET A 212 8.04 10.37 13.85
C MET A 212 9.11 11.43 14.16
N ALA A 213 10.28 11.03 14.65
CA ALA A 213 11.41 11.94 14.86
C ALA A 213 11.90 12.54 13.54
N HIS A 214 12.03 11.72 12.48
CA HIS A 214 12.39 12.18 11.13
C HIS A 214 11.36 13.19 10.58
N MET A 215 10.06 12.91 10.72
CA MET A 215 9.01 13.82 10.26
C MET A 215 9.03 15.15 11.02
N GLN A 216 9.22 15.13 12.34
CA GLN A 216 9.34 16.35 13.15
C GLN A 216 10.55 17.21 12.75
N ALA A 217 11.68 16.59 12.48
CA ALA A 217 12.88 17.31 12.00
C ALA A 217 12.62 18.00 10.66
N ARG A 218 11.91 17.32 9.75
CA ARG A 218 11.59 17.84 8.41
C ARG A 218 10.59 19.02 8.42
N PHE A 219 9.69 19.07 9.41
CA PHE A 219 8.72 20.17 9.53
C PHE A 219 9.22 21.39 10.33
N LYS A 220 10.38 21.26 11.00
CA LYS A 220 11.00 22.35 11.74
C LYS A 220 12.05 23.13 10.95
N GLY A 221 12.50 22.62 9.82
CA GLY A 221 13.44 23.26 8.88
C GLY A 221 12.72 23.77 7.63
#